data_4bee7deeebfe499173a0c91a6435cc6c
#
_entry.id   4bee7deeebfe499173a0c91a6435cc6c
#
_cell.length_a   1.000
_cell.length_b   1.000
_cell.length_c   1.000
_cell.angle_alpha   90.00
_cell.angle_beta   90.00
_cell.angle_gamma   90.00
#
_symmetry.space_group_name_H-M   'P 1'
#
loop_
_entity.id
_entity.type
_entity.pdbx_description
1 polymer ?
#
loop_
_entity_poly.entity_id
_entity_poly.type
_entity_poly.pdbx_seq_one_letter_code
_entity_poly.pdbx_strand_id
1 'polypeptide(L)'
;MFPLNYIAQRLPISTLALIPAVALAGPIDTLIPTATPASDSEFRLVLIEENPTFSIDGRDRHYTNGAQISLLSPTLQSGSWADVPFLWLEQNTFLFIKPGETTDNRLEWLTLGQAIFTPQDHQLSNPSTSDRPYAGWLFTGLNLIQNQDDHVLTSLELQAGVVGSWALGHEIQNDFHELLGNGLARGWGHQLSNQFGFVVTWNRDWRFDHQLNNGYSWELIPTVGLAAGDVYTYGQAGGIVRWGLGLNATWGPDLFPGPGYPGTAYFDPKRTKTRWGFDFYGGAVGRLMAVNIFLDGNTLQNSRSVAKNVPVGDLLIGAELFCQDRFRIGFTGVLRSPEFREQHGPDTFGGVTASFNF
;
A
#
# COMPACT_ATOMS: atom_id res chain seq x y z
N MET A 1 23.67 0.09 -38.14
CA MET A 1 24.64 -0.34 -37.12
C MET A 1 24.46 0.60 -35.93
N PHE A 2 23.49 0.29 -35.04
CA PHE A 2 23.23 1.10 -33.84
C PHE A 2 23.99 0.47 -32.66
N PRO A 3 24.67 1.24 -31.82
CA PRO A 3 25.47 0.67 -30.74
C PRO A 3 24.56 0.20 -29.60
N LEU A 4 24.74 -1.04 -29.21
CA LEU A 4 24.08 -1.78 -28.10
C LEU A 4 24.45 -1.27 -26.67
N ASN A 5 25.09 -0.11 -26.54
CA ASN A 5 25.62 0.36 -25.26
C ASN A 5 24.71 1.31 -24.47
N TYR A 6 23.41 1.43 -24.82
CA TYR A 6 22.54 2.41 -24.17
C TYR A 6 21.49 1.78 -23.21
N ILE A 7 21.42 0.46 -23.14
CA ILE A 7 20.40 -0.25 -22.31
C ILE A 7 20.93 -0.70 -20.93
N ALA A 8 22.26 -0.68 -20.74
CA ALA A 8 22.87 -1.19 -19.49
C ALA A 8 23.02 -0.15 -18.34
N GLN A 9 22.54 1.11 -18.50
CA GLN A 9 22.79 2.17 -17.53
C GLN A 9 21.56 2.73 -16.82
N ARG A 10 20.37 2.11 -16.89
CA ARG A 10 19.17 2.59 -16.20
C ARG A 10 18.33 1.47 -15.58
N LEU A 11 18.95 0.55 -14.84
CA LEU A 11 18.21 -0.17 -13.80
C LEU A 11 18.32 0.68 -12.53
N PRO A 12 17.22 1.21 -12.01
CA PRO A 12 17.26 2.00 -10.78
C PRO A 12 17.72 1.11 -9.62
N ILE A 13 18.71 1.58 -8.89
CA ILE A 13 19.29 0.93 -7.69
C ILE A 13 18.25 0.83 -6.54
N SER A 14 17.06 1.43 -6.68
CA SER A 14 15.91 1.16 -5.79
C SER A 14 15.54 -0.33 -5.72
N THR A 15 15.87 -1.12 -6.74
CA THR A 15 15.87 -2.60 -6.67
C THR A 15 16.94 -3.17 -5.72
N LEU A 16 17.95 -2.40 -5.36
CA LEU A 16 19.04 -2.86 -4.47
C LEU A 16 18.71 -2.67 -2.97
N ALA A 17 17.77 -1.80 -2.61
CA ALA A 17 17.33 -1.67 -1.21
C ALA A 17 16.51 -2.89 -0.73
N LEU A 18 15.91 -3.66 -1.66
CA LEU A 18 15.22 -4.93 -1.38
C LEU A 18 16.16 -6.15 -1.40
N ILE A 19 17.36 -6.04 -2.00
CA ILE A 19 18.34 -7.15 -2.10
C ILE A 19 18.88 -7.61 -0.74
N PRO A 20 19.10 -6.76 0.28
CA PRO A 20 19.54 -7.26 1.59
C PRO A 20 18.54 -8.18 2.27
N ALA A 21 17.24 -7.98 2.07
CA ALA A 21 16.20 -8.87 2.63
C ALA A 21 16.18 -10.24 1.95
N VAL A 22 16.52 -10.31 0.65
CA VAL A 22 16.65 -11.57 -0.10
C VAL A 22 17.97 -12.28 0.23
N ALA A 23 19.05 -11.55 0.49
CA ALA A 23 20.35 -12.14 0.86
C ALA A 23 20.36 -12.82 2.23
N LEU A 24 19.42 -12.47 3.14
CA LEU A 24 19.23 -13.17 4.43
C LEU A 24 18.48 -14.50 4.28
N ALA A 25 17.94 -14.82 3.10
CA ALA A 25 17.15 -16.03 2.86
C ALA A 25 18.00 -17.28 2.52
N GLY A 26 19.33 -17.18 2.43
CA GLY A 26 20.23 -18.31 2.09
C GLY A 26 20.20 -18.72 0.59
N PRO A 27 20.98 -19.72 0.17
CA PRO A 27 21.04 -20.18 -1.21
C PRO A 27 19.68 -20.68 -1.72
N ILE A 28 19.36 -20.39 -2.99
CA ILE A 28 18.08 -20.75 -3.63
C ILE A 28 17.76 -22.25 -3.52
N ASP A 29 18.74 -23.11 -3.50
CA ASP A 29 18.56 -24.57 -3.34
C ASP A 29 17.97 -24.97 -1.96
N THR A 30 18.10 -24.14 -0.92
CA THR A 30 17.45 -24.34 0.37
C THR A 30 16.02 -23.83 0.41
N LEU A 31 15.60 -23.08 -0.61
CA LEU A 31 14.24 -22.54 -0.77
C LEU A 31 13.27 -23.55 -1.40
N ILE A 32 13.74 -24.78 -1.75
CA ILE A 32 12.89 -25.86 -2.28
C ILE A 32 12.65 -26.90 -1.17
N PRO A 33 11.65 -26.77 -0.30
CA PRO A 33 11.37 -27.82 0.67
C PRO A 33 10.40 -28.85 0.12
N THR A 34 10.59 -30.07 0.58
CA THR A 34 9.55 -31.08 0.68
C THR A 34 8.36 -30.50 1.47
N ALA A 35 7.16 -30.59 0.89
CA ALA A 35 5.94 -29.99 1.44
C ALA A 35 5.70 -30.38 2.91
N THR A 36 6.02 -29.49 3.82
CA THR A 36 5.43 -29.49 5.15
C THR A 36 4.14 -28.69 5.07
N PRO A 37 3.01 -29.10 5.65
CA PRO A 37 1.80 -28.28 5.68
C PRO A 37 2.12 -26.94 6.30
N ALA A 38 1.70 -25.85 5.64
CA ALA A 38 1.87 -24.51 6.16
C ALA A 38 1.25 -24.41 7.56
N SER A 39 2.00 -23.85 8.50
CA SER A 39 1.55 -23.62 9.86
C SER A 39 0.79 -22.29 9.95
N ASP A 40 -0.40 -22.28 10.56
CA ASP A 40 -1.10 -21.04 10.92
C ASP A 40 -0.42 -20.29 12.08
N SER A 41 0.73 -20.74 12.53
CA SER A 41 1.44 -20.20 13.68
C SER A 41 2.53 -19.19 13.32
N GLU A 42 2.72 -18.90 12.04
CA GLU A 42 3.80 -18.04 11.57
C GLU A 42 3.33 -16.60 11.37
N PHE A 43 4.17 -15.67 11.82
CA PHE A 43 4.03 -14.26 11.47
C PHE A 43 4.51 -14.01 10.05
N ARG A 44 4.01 -12.93 9.45
CA ARG A 44 4.42 -12.48 8.13
C ARG A 44 5.01 -11.08 8.22
N LEU A 45 6.26 -10.92 7.78
CA LEU A 45 6.85 -9.62 7.52
C LEU A 45 6.37 -9.12 6.15
N VAL A 46 5.91 -7.89 6.08
CA VAL A 46 5.45 -7.24 4.85
C VAL A 46 6.27 -5.99 4.63
N LEU A 47 6.74 -5.83 3.40
CA LEU A 47 7.51 -4.68 2.92
C LEU A 47 6.79 -4.10 1.70
N ILE A 48 6.52 -2.81 1.72
CA ILE A 48 5.90 -2.10 0.61
C ILE A 48 6.78 -0.90 0.25
N GLU A 49 6.99 -0.70 -1.05
CA GLU A 49 7.66 0.47 -1.60
C GLU A 49 6.88 0.95 -2.81
N GLU A 50 6.40 2.19 -2.76
CA GLU A 50 5.75 2.87 -3.89
C GLU A 50 6.58 4.08 -4.32
N ASN A 51 6.84 4.18 -5.62
CA ASN A 51 7.67 5.25 -6.16
C ASN A 51 7.30 5.54 -7.63
N PRO A 52 7.29 6.80 -8.09
CA PRO A 52 7.12 7.14 -9.50
C PRO A 52 8.14 6.48 -10.43
N THR A 53 9.34 6.20 -9.94
CA THR A 53 10.41 5.54 -10.71
C THR A 53 10.00 4.14 -11.20
N PHE A 54 9.08 3.47 -10.53
CA PHE A 54 8.54 2.17 -10.95
C PHE A 54 7.43 2.31 -12.00
N SER A 55 7.06 3.52 -12.40
CA SER A 55 6.05 3.77 -13.43
C SER A 55 6.65 4.01 -14.81
N ILE A 56 5.80 3.99 -15.84
CA ILE A 56 6.21 4.23 -17.24
C ILE A 56 6.72 5.67 -17.44
N ASP A 57 6.14 6.64 -16.73
CA ASP A 57 6.53 8.05 -16.83
C ASP A 57 7.82 8.35 -16.06
N GLY A 58 8.06 7.68 -14.94
CA GLY A 58 9.27 7.76 -14.12
C GLY A 58 9.56 9.16 -13.56
N ARG A 59 8.55 10.07 -13.54
CA ARG A 59 8.73 11.45 -13.08
C ARG A 59 8.51 11.54 -11.58
N ASP A 60 9.55 11.92 -10.86
CA ASP A 60 9.48 12.20 -9.43
C ASP A 60 8.77 13.54 -9.19
N ARG A 61 7.47 13.49 -8.97
CA ARG A 61 6.63 14.65 -8.65
C ARG A 61 5.37 14.23 -7.88
N HIS A 62 4.85 15.15 -7.11
CA HIS A 62 3.61 15.07 -6.33
C HIS A 62 3.62 13.97 -5.29
N TYR A 63 3.43 12.71 -5.62
CA TYR A 63 3.64 11.57 -4.73
C TYR A 63 5.00 10.96 -5.04
N THR A 64 5.99 11.24 -4.18
CA THR A 64 7.39 10.91 -4.42
C THR A 64 7.76 9.53 -3.90
N ASN A 65 7.25 9.16 -2.74
CA ASN A 65 7.58 7.89 -2.09
C ASN A 65 6.52 7.46 -1.10
N GLY A 66 6.29 6.14 -1.00
CA GLY A 66 5.56 5.48 0.07
C GLY A 66 6.29 4.21 0.48
N ALA A 67 6.80 4.14 1.69
CA ALA A 67 7.50 2.97 2.21
C ALA A 67 6.85 2.47 3.50
N GLN A 68 6.66 1.16 3.65
CA GLN A 68 6.08 0.56 4.84
C GLN A 68 6.73 -0.76 5.19
N ILE A 69 6.84 -0.98 6.50
CA ILE A 69 7.15 -2.26 7.11
C ILE A 69 6.02 -2.61 8.04
N SER A 70 5.43 -3.80 7.88
CA SER A 70 4.39 -4.30 8.79
C SER A 70 4.58 -5.77 9.15
N LEU A 71 3.89 -6.19 10.22
CA LEU A 71 3.84 -7.55 10.71
C LEU A 71 2.40 -8.02 10.77
N LEU A 72 2.05 -9.01 9.95
CA LEU A 72 0.77 -9.69 9.99
C LEU A 72 0.82 -10.87 10.93
N SER A 73 -0.14 -10.98 11.84
CA SER A 73 -0.29 -12.12 12.74
C SER A 73 -0.77 -13.37 11.98
N PRO A 74 -0.54 -14.58 12.51
CA PRO A 74 -1.35 -15.74 12.16
C PRO A 74 -2.83 -15.50 12.49
N THR A 75 -3.70 -16.44 12.09
CA THR A 75 -5.10 -16.46 12.52
C THR A 75 -5.19 -16.38 14.04
N LEU A 76 -5.96 -15.42 14.56
CA LEU A 76 -6.12 -15.24 15.99
C LEU A 76 -6.95 -16.37 16.58
N GLN A 77 -6.54 -16.82 17.77
CA GLN A 77 -7.34 -17.76 18.52
C GLN A 77 -8.58 -17.05 19.07
N SER A 78 -9.77 -17.61 18.81
CA SER A 78 -11.04 -17.06 19.30
C SER A 78 -11.02 -16.90 20.82
N GLY A 79 -11.44 -15.71 21.29
CA GLY A 79 -11.45 -15.35 22.70
C GLY A 79 -10.09 -15.01 23.31
N SER A 80 -9.00 -14.99 22.53
CA SER A 80 -7.72 -14.44 22.98
C SER A 80 -7.82 -12.92 23.21
N TRP A 81 -6.88 -12.35 23.97
CA TRP A 81 -6.87 -10.91 24.21
C TRP A 81 -6.78 -10.07 22.90
N ALA A 82 -6.12 -10.61 21.88
CA ALA A 82 -6.00 -9.97 20.59
C ALA A 82 -7.29 -10.04 19.74
N ASP A 83 -8.17 -11.01 20.03
CA ASP A 83 -9.47 -11.18 19.38
C ASP A 83 -10.58 -10.32 20.03
N VAL A 84 -10.36 -9.81 21.26
CA VAL A 84 -11.35 -8.98 21.97
C VAL A 84 -11.84 -7.78 21.18
N PRO A 85 -10.99 -6.99 20.47
CA PRO A 85 -11.46 -5.88 19.65
C PRO A 85 -12.45 -6.30 18.56
N PHE A 86 -12.23 -7.45 17.91
CA PHE A 86 -13.12 -7.99 16.88
C PHE A 86 -14.48 -8.34 17.48
N LEU A 87 -14.49 -9.10 18.58
CA LEU A 87 -15.74 -9.49 19.27
C LEU A 87 -16.55 -8.28 19.70
N TRP A 88 -15.88 -7.23 20.18
CA TRP A 88 -16.56 -6.00 20.57
C TRP A 88 -17.17 -5.27 19.36
N LEU A 89 -16.41 -5.13 18.27
CA LEU A 89 -16.85 -4.45 17.05
C LEU A 89 -18.01 -5.20 16.38
N GLU A 90 -17.96 -6.52 16.33
CA GLU A 90 -19.03 -7.39 15.80
C GLU A 90 -20.35 -7.27 16.57
N GLN A 91 -20.27 -7.11 17.90
CA GLN A 91 -21.44 -7.03 18.75
C GLN A 91 -22.06 -5.64 18.84
N ASN A 92 -21.24 -4.60 18.72
CA ASN A 92 -21.64 -3.22 19.05
C ASN A 92 -21.65 -2.29 17.85
N THR A 93 -21.18 -2.72 16.67
CA THR A 93 -21.07 -1.86 15.49
C THR A 93 -21.54 -2.59 14.22
N PHE A 94 -21.67 -1.85 13.13
CA PHE A 94 -21.85 -2.40 11.79
C PHE A 94 -20.50 -2.56 11.02
N LEU A 95 -19.39 -2.15 11.64
CA LEU A 95 -18.06 -2.11 11.00
C LEU A 95 -17.55 -3.51 10.70
N PHE A 96 -17.82 -4.47 11.59
CA PHE A 96 -17.52 -5.88 11.36
C PHE A 96 -18.78 -6.70 11.26
N ILE A 97 -18.71 -7.80 10.51
CA ILE A 97 -19.85 -8.71 10.34
C ILE A 97 -19.78 -9.74 11.48
N LYS A 98 -20.95 -10.13 12.01
CA LYS A 98 -21.00 -11.22 13.00
C LYS A 98 -20.36 -12.49 12.42
N PRO A 99 -19.66 -13.27 13.26
CA PRO A 99 -18.99 -14.47 12.82
C PRO A 99 -19.89 -15.39 12.00
N GLY A 100 -19.40 -15.79 10.83
CA GLY A 100 -20.01 -16.83 10.01
C GLY A 100 -19.56 -18.23 10.42
N GLU A 101 -19.71 -19.21 9.52
CA GLU A 101 -19.24 -20.58 9.76
C GLU A 101 -17.72 -20.64 9.85
N THR A 102 -17.02 -19.83 9.05
CA THR A 102 -15.56 -19.69 9.08
C THR A 102 -15.17 -18.22 9.14
N THR A 103 -14.60 -17.81 10.26
CA THR A 103 -14.08 -16.46 10.46
C THR A 103 -12.59 -16.53 10.75
N ASP A 104 -11.79 -15.74 10.01
CA ASP A 104 -10.35 -15.59 10.18
C ASP A 104 -10.03 -14.15 10.55
N ASN A 105 -9.75 -13.90 11.82
CA ASN A 105 -9.36 -12.61 12.35
C ASN A 105 -7.83 -12.54 12.44
N ARG A 106 -7.25 -11.44 11.94
CA ARG A 106 -5.80 -11.18 11.98
C ARG A 106 -5.52 -9.74 12.38
N LEU A 107 -4.41 -9.55 13.07
CA LEU A 107 -3.84 -8.23 13.36
C LEU A 107 -2.67 -7.97 12.41
N GLU A 108 -2.65 -6.81 11.79
CA GLU A 108 -1.48 -6.29 11.11
C GLU A 108 -0.96 -5.08 11.90
N TRP A 109 0.28 -5.16 12.33
CA TRP A 109 0.96 -4.06 12.97
C TRP A 109 1.81 -3.31 11.93
N LEU A 110 1.37 -2.11 11.58
CA LEU A 110 2.07 -1.16 10.73
C LEU A 110 3.22 -0.57 11.53
N THR A 111 4.36 -1.26 11.52
CA THR A 111 5.48 -0.94 12.41
C THR A 111 6.03 0.44 12.11
N LEU A 112 6.20 0.75 10.82
CA LEU A 112 6.67 2.04 10.32
C LEU A 112 6.16 2.26 8.90
N GLY A 113 5.53 3.40 8.67
CA GLY A 113 5.15 3.86 7.35
C GLY A 113 5.59 5.29 7.12
N GLN A 114 6.05 5.61 5.91
CA GLN A 114 6.40 6.97 5.51
C GLN A 114 5.86 7.25 4.12
N ALA A 115 5.24 8.42 3.94
CA ALA A 115 4.92 8.99 2.63
C ALA A 115 5.61 10.34 2.44
N ILE A 116 6.10 10.59 1.24
CA ILE A 116 6.78 11.84 0.84
C ILE A 116 6.04 12.46 -0.33
N PHE A 117 5.77 13.75 -0.22
CA PHE A 117 5.11 14.56 -1.23
C PHE A 117 5.96 15.76 -1.60
N THR A 118 6.11 16.03 -2.91
CA THR A 118 6.90 17.16 -3.43
C THR A 118 6.14 17.91 -4.51
N PRO A 119 6.47 19.16 -4.79
CA PRO A 119 5.99 19.87 -5.97
C PRO A 119 6.47 19.21 -7.26
N GLN A 120 5.87 19.60 -8.39
CA GLN A 120 6.24 19.13 -9.73
C GLN A 120 7.74 19.34 -10.04
N ASP A 121 8.27 20.52 -9.65
CA ASP A 121 9.71 20.82 -9.76
C ASP A 121 10.35 20.91 -8.37
N HIS A 122 10.87 19.78 -7.92
CA HIS A 122 11.51 19.65 -6.61
C HIS A 122 12.90 20.31 -6.54
N GLN A 123 13.49 20.73 -7.66
CA GLN A 123 14.81 21.39 -7.67
C GLN A 123 14.74 22.89 -7.37
N LEU A 124 13.55 23.49 -7.40
CA LEU A 124 13.35 24.89 -7.04
C LEU A 124 13.47 25.09 -5.51
N SER A 125 14.31 26.05 -5.10
CA SER A 125 14.44 26.43 -3.67
C SER A 125 13.20 27.13 -3.13
N ASN A 126 12.40 27.76 -4.01
CA ASN A 126 11.11 28.36 -3.68
C ASN A 126 10.05 27.89 -4.70
N PRO A 127 9.43 26.73 -4.49
CA PRO A 127 8.43 26.20 -5.39
C PRO A 127 7.19 27.11 -5.46
N SER A 128 6.44 26.99 -6.56
CA SER A 128 5.21 27.77 -6.76
C SER A 128 4.20 27.54 -5.63
N THR A 129 3.50 28.58 -5.23
CA THR A 129 2.38 28.48 -4.28
C THR A 129 1.13 27.91 -4.90
N SER A 130 1.07 27.74 -6.23
CA SER A 130 0.01 27.08 -6.97
C SER A 130 0.27 25.57 -7.15
N ASP A 131 1.39 25.09 -6.67
CA ASP A 131 1.76 23.66 -6.66
C ASP A 131 1.65 23.10 -5.25
N ARG A 132 1.50 21.76 -5.14
CA ARG A 132 1.39 21.12 -3.83
C ARG A 132 2.60 21.43 -2.96
N PRO A 133 2.41 21.59 -1.64
CA PRO A 133 3.53 21.81 -0.73
C PRO A 133 4.39 20.55 -0.59
N TYR A 134 5.66 20.74 -0.20
CA TYR A 134 6.45 19.66 0.37
C TYR A 134 5.81 19.16 1.65
N ALA A 135 5.77 17.86 1.84
CA ALA A 135 5.32 17.25 3.09
C ALA A 135 5.89 15.83 3.27
N GLY A 136 6.14 15.47 4.50
CA GLY A 136 6.35 14.10 4.94
C GLY A 136 5.23 13.67 5.88
N TRP A 137 4.87 12.39 5.85
CA TRP A 137 4.01 11.71 6.80
C TRP A 137 4.74 10.47 7.33
N LEU A 138 5.08 10.45 8.60
CA LEU A 138 5.71 9.31 9.27
C LEU A 138 4.76 8.79 10.33
N PHE A 139 4.39 7.50 10.26
CA PHE A 139 3.36 6.93 11.12
C PHE A 139 3.66 5.50 11.55
N THR A 140 2.96 5.08 12.58
CA THR A 140 2.74 3.68 12.96
C THR A 140 1.24 3.43 13.02
N GLY A 141 0.84 2.17 13.07
CA GLY A 141 -0.60 1.86 13.08
C GLY A 141 -0.91 0.42 13.42
N LEU A 142 -2.21 0.15 13.46
CA LEU A 142 -2.78 -1.17 13.70
C LEU A 142 -3.95 -1.38 12.75
N ASN A 143 -3.99 -2.52 12.08
CA ASN A 143 -5.07 -2.91 11.18
C ASN A 143 -5.71 -4.21 11.67
N LEU A 144 -7.01 -4.17 11.89
CA LEU A 144 -7.85 -5.32 12.22
C LEU A 144 -8.42 -5.87 10.92
N ILE A 145 -8.08 -7.10 10.55
CA ILE A 145 -8.50 -7.74 9.31
C ILE A 145 -9.37 -8.95 9.64
N GLN A 146 -10.59 -8.97 9.12
CA GLN A 146 -11.53 -10.08 9.24
C GLN A 146 -11.89 -10.63 7.87
N ASN A 147 -11.61 -11.91 7.64
CA ASN A 147 -12.11 -12.64 6.50
C ASN A 147 -13.26 -13.55 6.94
N GLN A 148 -14.44 -13.34 6.37
CA GLN A 148 -15.63 -14.12 6.65
C GLN A 148 -16.02 -14.99 5.46
N ASP A 149 -16.03 -16.30 5.68
CA ASP A 149 -16.48 -17.33 4.74
C ASP A 149 -15.86 -17.22 3.32
N ASP A 150 -14.67 -16.58 3.20
CA ASP A 150 -14.02 -16.24 1.93
C ASP A 150 -14.81 -15.35 0.97
N HIS A 151 -15.91 -14.78 1.43
CA HIS A 151 -16.76 -13.93 0.61
C HIS A 151 -16.68 -12.46 0.97
N VAL A 152 -16.29 -12.13 2.21
CA VAL A 152 -16.18 -10.74 2.68
C VAL A 152 -14.89 -10.57 3.45
N LEU A 153 -14.07 -9.61 3.04
CA LEU A 153 -12.94 -9.09 3.82
C LEU A 153 -13.31 -7.71 4.37
N THR A 154 -13.11 -7.53 5.66
CA THR A 154 -13.30 -6.22 6.30
C THR A 154 -12.00 -5.84 7.00
N SER A 155 -11.58 -4.60 6.84
CA SER A 155 -10.44 -4.04 7.56
C SER A 155 -10.82 -2.75 8.30
N LEU A 156 -10.22 -2.55 9.46
CA LEU A 156 -10.28 -1.32 10.24
C LEU A 156 -8.87 -0.96 10.69
N GLU A 157 -8.32 0.07 10.08
CA GLU A 157 -6.97 0.53 10.29
C GLU A 157 -6.95 1.85 11.05
N LEU A 158 -6.08 1.97 12.04
CA LEU A 158 -5.72 3.19 12.74
C LEU A 158 -4.26 3.52 12.45
N GLN A 159 -4.00 4.69 11.90
CA GLN A 159 -2.67 5.28 11.79
C GLN A 159 -2.54 6.48 12.73
N ALA A 160 -1.39 6.64 13.36
CA ALA A 160 -1.02 7.82 14.14
C ALA A 160 0.45 8.17 13.90
N GLY A 161 0.74 9.46 13.76
CA GLY A 161 2.09 9.87 13.39
C GLY A 161 2.29 11.37 13.36
N VAL A 162 3.25 11.81 12.55
CA VAL A 162 3.68 13.20 12.44
C VAL A 162 3.78 13.64 10.98
N VAL A 163 3.33 14.85 10.71
CA VAL A 163 3.49 15.56 9.43
C VAL A 163 4.57 16.62 9.58
N GLY A 164 5.22 16.99 8.47
CA GLY A 164 6.23 18.06 8.43
C GLY A 164 7.65 17.54 8.60
N SER A 165 8.57 18.38 9.13
CA SER A 165 9.98 18.02 9.23
C SER A 165 10.26 16.85 10.19
N TRP A 166 9.38 16.60 11.16
CA TRP A 166 9.51 15.44 12.03
C TRP A 166 9.29 14.11 11.29
N ALA A 167 8.70 14.16 10.11
CA ALA A 167 8.53 12.98 9.25
C ALA A 167 9.79 12.62 8.45
N LEU A 168 10.89 13.38 8.56
CA LEU A 168 12.20 13.11 7.95
C LEU A 168 12.17 12.99 6.41
N GLY A 169 11.19 13.61 5.74
CA GLY A 169 11.04 13.51 4.29
C GLY A 169 12.21 14.14 3.53
N HIS A 170 12.73 15.27 4.03
CA HIS A 170 13.90 15.96 3.45
C HIS A 170 15.15 15.07 3.47
N GLU A 171 15.44 14.52 4.64
CA GLU A 171 16.62 13.71 4.87
C GLU A 171 16.59 12.46 3.99
N ILE A 172 15.49 11.72 4.05
CA ILE A 172 15.35 10.46 3.30
C ILE A 172 15.37 10.69 1.79
N GLN A 173 14.65 11.71 1.28
CA GLN A 173 14.66 11.98 -0.16
C GLN A 173 16.05 12.41 -0.64
N ASN A 174 16.69 13.34 0.05
CA ASN A 174 17.96 13.88 -0.41
C ASN A 174 19.12 12.89 -0.24
N ASP A 175 19.18 12.13 0.83
CA ASP A 175 20.15 11.05 1.00
C ASP A 175 20.03 10.00 -0.12
N PHE A 176 18.79 9.66 -0.48
CA PHE A 176 18.52 8.72 -1.57
C PHE A 176 18.90 9.32 -2.95
N HIS A 177 18.57 10.60 -3.20
CA HIS A 177 18.97 11.30 -4.43
C HIS A 177 20.48 11.40 -4.56
N GLU A 178 21.20 11.69 -3.46
CA GLU A 178 22.66 11.74 -3.45
C GLU A 178 23.26 10.36 -3.77
N LEU A 179 22.74 9.29 -3.19
CA LEU A 179 23.15 7.93 -3.46
C LEU A 179 22.99 7.54 -4.95
N LEU A 180 21.91 8.01 -5.59
CA LEU A 180 21.60 7.73 -6.99
C LEU A 180 22.25 8.72 -7.98
N GLY A 181 22.89 9.80 -7.49
CA GLY A 181 23.40 10.87 -8.33
C GLY A 181 22.30 11.73 -8.98
N ASN A 182 21.12 11.78 -8.38
CA ASN A 182 20.00 12.60 -8.82
C ASN A 182 20.11 14.04 -8.28
N GLY A 183 19.37 14.99 -8.87
CA GLY A 183 19.30 16.36 -8.39
C GLY A 183 18.59 16.45 -7.04
N LEU A 184 19.20 17.17 -6.08
CA LEU A 184 18.64 17.33 -4.74
C LEU A 184 17.33 18.14 -4.76
N ALA A 185 16.39 17.77 -3.89
CA ALA A 185 15.19 18.53 -3.61
C ALA A 185 15.52 19.73 -2.69
N ARG A 186 15.33 20.94 -3.23
CA ARG A 186 15.84 22.17 -2.57
C ARG A 186 14.77 22.97 -1.83
N GLY A 187 13.49 22.66 -2.02
CA GLY A 187 12.38 23.47 -1.50
C GLY A 187 11.84 23.03 -0.15
N TRP A 188 12.48 22.10 0.55
CA TRP A 188 12.04 21.56 1.84
C TRP A 188 11.91 22.61 2.96
N GLY A 189 12.59 23.76 2.86
CA GLY A 189 12.36 24.88 3.77
C GLY A 189 10.93 25.48 3.71
N HIS A 190 10.14 25.10 2.72
CA HIS A 190 8.74 25.51 2.53
C HIS A 190 7.74 24.36 2.73
N GLN A 191 8.15 23.29 3.41
CA GLN A 191 7.27 22.16 3.71
C GLN A 191 6.16 22.53 4.72
N LEU A 192 5.17 21.66 4.84
CA LEU A 192 4.17 21.75 5.89
C LEU A 192 4.84 21.80 7.28
N SER A 193 4.22 22.54 8.19
CA SER A 193 4.68 22.62 9.57
C SER A 193 4.45 21.32 10.33
N ASN A 194 5.21 21.12 11.41
CA ASN A 194 5.08 19.94 12.24
C ASN A 194 3.70 19.86 12.92
N GLN A 195 3.07 18.71 12.79
CA GLN A 195 1.76 18.44 13.38
C GLN A 195 1.64 16.93 13.66
N PHE A 196 1.06 16.58 14.82
CA PHE A 196 0.57 15.23 15.03
C PHE A 196 -0.66 15.01 14.17
N GLY A 197 -0.82 13.80 13.66
CA GLY A 197 -1.95 13.44 12.83
C GLY A 197 -2.41 12.01 13.09
N PHE A 198 -3.65 11.72 12.69
CA PHE A 198 -4.23 10.39 12.73
C PHE A 198 -5.20 10.17 11.58
N VAL A 199 -5.40 8.90 11.24
CA VAL A 199 -6.41 8.44 10.29
C VAL A 199 -7.00 7.13 10.81
N VAL A 200 -8.32 7.00 10.76
CA VAL A 200 -9.03 5.72 10.90
C VAL A 200 -9.64 5.39 9.56
N THR A 201 -9.29 4.24 9.00
CA THR A 201 -9.78 3.78 7.70
C THR A 201 -10.54 2.47 7.86
N TRP A 202 -11.73 2.42 7.32
CA TRP A 202 -12.53 1.21 7.23
C TRP A 202 -12.74 0.86 5.77
N ASN A 203 -12.51 -0.42 5.39
CA ASN A 203 -12.78 -0.95 4.06
C ASN A 203 -13.55 -2.26 4.15
N ARG A 204 -14.33 -2.53 3.12
CA ARG A 204 -15.00 -3.80 2.92
C ARG A 204 -14.97 -4.22 1.46
N ASP A 205 -14.51 -5.45 1.26
CA ASP A 205 -14.34 -6.08 -0.04
C ASP A 205 -15.26 -7.30 -0.12
N TRP A 206 -15.85 -7.54 -1.28
CA TRP A 206 -16.66 -8.72 -1.56
C TRP A 206 -16.01 -9.54 -2.65
N ARG A 207 -15.92 -10.84 -2.48
CA ARG A 207 -15.36 -11.76 -3.48
C ARG A 207 -16.46 -12.44 -4.25
N PHE A 208 -16.38 -12.33 -5.57
CA PHE A 208 -17.15 -13.11 -6.53
C PHE A 208 -16.16 -13.90 -7.39
N ASP A 209 -16.07 -15.19 -7.16
CA ASP A 209 -15.09 -16.05 -7.83
C ASP A 209 -15.76 -16.99 -8.82
N HIS A 210 -15.02 -17.37 -9.85
CA HIS A 210 -15.41 -18.38 -10.83
C HIS A 210 -14.23 -19.29 -11.13
N GLN A 211 -14.38 -20.56 -10.75
CA GLN A 211 -13.36 -21.57 -10.97
C GLN A 211 -13.39 -22.02 -12.44
N LEU A 212 -12.23 -22.08 -13.05
CA LEU A 212 -11.98 -22.58 -14.38
C LEU A 212 -11.38 -23.99 -14.29
N ASN A 213 -11.25 -24.63 -15.46
CA ASN A 213 -10.56 -25.92 -15.54
C ASN A 213 -9.07 -25.74 -15.16
N ASN A 214 -8.48 -26.83 -14.64
CA ASN A 214 -7.04 -26.91 -14.30
C ASN A 214 -6.57 -26.00 -13.13
N GLY A 215 -7.49 -25.59 -12.24
CA GLY A 215 -7.14 -24.82 -11.04
C GLY A 215 -6.99 -23.30 -11.24
N TYR A 216 -7.16 -22.81 -12.45
CA TYR A 216 -7.27 -21.39 -12.71
C TYR A 216 -8.62 -20.85 -12.26
N SER A 217 -8.65 -19.58 -11.90
CA SER A 217 -9.88 -18.85 -11.58
C SER A 217 -9.79 -17.40 -12.04
N TRP A 218 -10.93 -16.75 -12.12
CA TRP A 218 -11.02 -15.30 -12.14
C TRP A 218 -11.93 -14.85 -11.01
N GLU A 219 -11.68 -13.65 -10.52
CA GLU A 219 -12.42 -13.05 -9.43
C GLU A 219 -12.73 -11.59 -9.74
N LEU A 220 -13.91 -11.15 -9.27
CA LEU A 220 -14.28 -9.75 -9.18
C LEU A 220 -14.34 -9.39 -7.70
N ILE A 221 -13.62 -8.36 -7.28
CA ILE A 221 -13.57 -7.89 -5.90
C ILE A 221 -13.98 -6.41 -5.86
N PRO A 222 -15.29 -6.09 -5.77
CA PRO A 222 -15.73 -4.74 -5.46
C PRO A 222 -15.32 -4.35 -4.04
N THR A 223 -15.03 -3.06 -3.85
CA THR A 223 -14.63 -2.47 -2.57
C THR A 223 -15.38 -1.19 -2.28
N VAL A 224 -15.63 -0.94 -1.00
CA VAL A 224 -16.03 0.38 -0.47
C VAL A 224 -15.19 0.70 0.75
N GLY A 225 -14.93 1.98 0.97
CA GLY A 225 -14.14 2.42 2.11
C GLY A 225 -14.48 3.83 2.57
N LEU A 226 -14.17 4.09 3.82
CA LEU A 226 -14.30 5.38 4.48
C LEU A 226 -13.04 5.65 5.30
N ALA A 227 -12.52 6.84 5.23
CA ALA A 227 -11.45 7.30 6.11
C ALA A 227 -11.89 8.57 6.85
N ALA A 228 -11.51 8.68 8.11
CA ALA A 228 -11.76 9.85 8.95
C ALA A 228 -10.54 10.17 9.80
N GLY A 229 -10.09 11.42 9.74
CA GLY A 229 -8.94 11.91 10.46
C GLY A 229 -8.58 13.33 10.05
N ASP A 230 -7.54 13.86 10.65
CA ASP A 230 -7.00 15.17 10.29
C ASP A 230 -5.96 15.10 9.15
N VAL A 231 -5.41 13.92 8.87
CA VAL A 231 -4.52 13.68 7.73
C VAL A 231 -5.34 13.43 6.47
N TYR A 232 -6.29 12.49 6.53
CA TYR A 232 -7.22 12.18 5.44
C TYR A 232 -8.64 12.01 5.94
N THR A 233 -9.60 12.53 5.18
CA THR A 233 -11.02 12.19 5.30
C THR A 233 -11.60 12.02 3.89
N TYR A 234 -12.10 10.83 3.57
CA TYR A 234 -12.67 10.52 2.27
C TYR A 234 -13.67 9.36 2.32
N GLY A 235 -14.50 9.25 1.30
CA GLY A 235 -15.23 8.04 0.96
C GLY A 235 -14.78 7.51 -0.39
N GLN A 236 -14.68 6.20 -0.55
CA GLN A 236 -14.23 5.57 -1.79
C GLN A 236 -15.07 4.36 -2.18
N ALA A 237 -15.10 4.06 -3.47
CA ALA A 237 -15.68 2.85 -4.02
C ALA A 237 -14.96 2.45 -5.31
N GLY A 238 -14.85 1.16 -5.56
CA GLY A 238 -14.17 0.65 -6.73
C GLY A 238 -14.16 -0.87 -6.79
N GLY A 239 -13.11 -1.43 -7.36
CA GLY A 239 -12.88 -2.86 -7.40
C GLY A 239 -11.79 -3.26 -8.37
N ILE A 240 -11.40 -4.53 -8.29
CA ILE A 240 -10.47 -5.17 -9.20
C ILE A 240 -11.09 -6.41 -9.81
N VAL A 241 -10.63 -6.74 -11.01
CA VAL A 241 -10.78 -8.07 -11.61
C VAL A 241 -9.41 -8.70 -11.62
N ARG A 242 -9.31 -9.96 -11.22
CA ARG A 242 -8.06 -10.71 -11.28
C ARG A 242 -8.26 -12.10 -11.87
N TRP A 243 -7.20 -12.60 -12.48
CA TRP A 243 -7.14 -13.93 -13.07
C TRP A 243 -5.81 -14.59 -12.72
N GLY A 244 -5.85 -15.86 -12.37
CA GLY A 244 -4.62 -16.56 -12.02
C GLY A 244 -4.83 -17.95 -11.43
N LEU A 245 -3.85 -18.39 -10.67
CA LEU A 245 -3.78 -19.69 -10.02
C LEU A 245 -3.64 -19.50 -8.50
N GLY A 246 -4.50 -20.15 -7.71
CA GLY A 246 -4.43 -20.10 -6.26
C GLY A 246 -4.97 -18.81 -5.65
N LEU A 247 -5.87 -18.09 -6.33
CA LEU A 247 -6.38 -16.78 -5.95
C LEU A 247 -7.01 -16.73 -4.56
N ASN A 248 -7.56 -17.84 -4.10
CA ASN A 248 -8.20 -17.95 -2.78
C ASN A 248 -7.24 -17.81 -1.59
N ALA A 249 -5.93 -17.84 -1.82
CA ALA A 249 -4.93 -17.56 -0.78
C ALA A 249 -4.80 -16.07 -0.43
N THR A 250 -5.22 -15.16 -1.33
CA THR A 250 -5.06 -13.70 -1.19
C THR A 250 -6.38 -12.99 -1.47
N TRP A 251 -6.45 -11.69 -1.18
CA TRP A 251 -7.59 -10.82 -1.48
C TRP A 251 -7.25 -9.68 -2.46
N GLY A 252 -6.17 -9.80 -3.20
CA GLY A 252 -5.66 -8.79 -4.13
C GLY A 252 -4.35 -8.20 -3.67
N PRO A 253 -3.89 -7.12 -4.32
CA PRO A 253 -2.58 -6.55 -4.04
C PRO A 253 -2.45 -6.03 -2.62
N ASP A 254 -1.24 -6.09 -2.12
CA ASP A 254 -0.83 -5.39 -0.93
C ASP A 254 -0.24 -4.04 -1.34
N LEU A 255 -0.83 -2.94 -0.90
CA LEU A 255 -0.50 -1.58 -1.32
C LEU A 255 -0.23 -0.69 -0.12
N PHE A 256 0.52 0.38 -0.33
CA PHE A 256 0.76 1.37 0.69
C PHE A 256 -0.56 1.99 1.19
N PRO A 257 -0.79 2.05 2.51
CA PRO A 257 -2.05 2.51 3.06
C PRO A 257 -2.26 4.02 2.84
N GLY A 258 -3.40 4.37 2.32
CA GLY A 258 -3.75 5.75 2.03
C GLY A 258 -4.94 5.85 1.07
N PRO A 259 -5.19 7.04 0.53
CA PRO A 259 -6.26 7.22 -0.45
C PRO A 259 -5.93 6.48 -1.75
N GLY A 260 -6.73 5.47 -2.08
CA GLY A 260 -6.55 4.64 -3.27
C GLY A 260 -7.29 3.32 -3.14
N TYR A 261 -6.96 2.34 -3.99
CA TYR A 261 -7.45 0.96 -3.79
C TYR A 261 -6.92 0.43 -2.45
N PRO A 262 -7.78 -0.11 -1.58
CA PRO A 262 -7.31 -0.64 -0.30
C PRO A 262 -6.49 -1.90 -0.53
N GLY A 263 -5.20 -1.84 -0.23
CA GLY A 263 -4.34 -3.01 -0.21
C GLY A 263 -4.63 -3.90 0.99
N THR A 264 -4.16 -5.14 0.95
CA THR A 264 -4.27 -6.04 2.08
C THR A 264 -3.10 -7.00 2.18
N ALA A 265 -2.51 -7.05 3.37
CA ALA A 265 -1.49 -8.05 3.70
C ALA A 265 -2.06 -9.47 3.89
N TYR A 266 -3.40 -9.61 3.85
CA TYR A 266 -4.05 -10.91 4.06
C TYR A 266 -3.52 -11.98 3.12
N PHE A 267 -3.02 -13.08 3.69
CA PHE A 267 -2.56 -14.24 2.97
C PHE A 267 -2.79 -15.49 3.81
N ASP A 268 -3.54 -16.45 3.27
CA ASP A 268 -3.76 -17.76 3.89
C ASP A 268 -3.32 -18.89 2.93
N PRO A 269 -2.11 -19.41 3.09
CA PRO A 269 -1.58 -20.44 2.20
C PRO A 269 -2.36 -21.76 2.25
N LYS A 270 -3.12 -22.05 3.30
CA LYS A 270 -3.91 -23.29 3.43
C LYS A 270 -5.10 -23.33 2.48
N ARG A 271 -5.54 -22.18 1.99
CA ARG A 271 -6.68 -22.05 1.09
C ARG A 271 -6.34 -22.43 -0.34
N THR A 272 -5.07 -22.55 -0.72
CA THR A 272 -4.66 -23.04 -2.03
C THR A 272 -4.05 -24.43 -1.95
N LYS A 273 -4.35 -25.27 -2.95
CA LYS A 273 -3.75 -26.61 -3.10
C LYS A 273 -2.47 -26.58 -3.93
N THR A 274 -2.16 -25.45 -4.56
CA THR A 274 -0.98 -25.27 -5.40
C THR A 274 0.16 -24.70 -4.58
N ARG A 275 1.36 -25.24 -4.75
CA ARG A 275 2.57 -24.71 -4.09
C ARG A 275 2.91 -23.30 -4.55
N TRP A 276 2.76 -23.04 -5.84
CA TRP A 276 2.95 -21.77 -6.49
C TRP A 276 1.61 -21.21 -6.93
N GLY A 277 1.41 -19.93 -6.74
CA GLY A 277 0.28 -19.20 -7.27
C GLY A 277 0.75 -17.90 -7.89
N PHE A 278 -0.07 -17.39 -8.77
CA PHE A 278 0.13 -16.08 -9.38
C PHE A 278 -1.20 -15.48 -9.77
N ASP A 279 -1.24 -14.18 -9.87
CA ASP A 279 -2.33 -13.47 -10.52
C ASP A 279 -1.87 -12.28 -11.35
N PHE A 280 -2.76 -11.91 -12.28
CA PHE A 280 -2.77 -10.63 -12.96
C PHE A 280 -4.08 -9.94 -12.59
N TYR A 281 -4.01 -8.66 -12.31
CA TYR A 281 -5.19 -7.89 -11.93
C TYR A 281 -5.21 -6.52 -12.59
N GLY A 282 -6.42 -5.96 -12.71
CA GLY A 282 -6.65 -4.59 -13.11
C GLY A 282 -7.93 -4.09 -12.48
N GLY A 283 -7.98 -2.80 -12.22
CA GLY A 283 -9.14 -2.21 -11.57
C GLY A 283 -9.16 -0.70 -11.53
N ALA A 284 -10.17 -0.19 -10.84
CA ALA A 284 -10.35 1.23 -10.65
C ALA A 284 -10.97 1.52 -9.28
N VAL A 285 -10.61 2.66 -8.71
CA VAL A 285 -11.24 3.21 -7.52
C VAL A 285 -11.47 4.70 -7.68
N GLY A 286 -12.66 5.15 -7.33
CA GLY A 286 -13.00 6.56 -7.23
C GLY A 286 -13.17 6.96 -5.77
N ARG A 287 -12.75 8.18 -5.41
CA ARG A 287 -12.91 8.72 -4.07
C ARG A 287 -13.39 10.16 -4.07
N LEU A 288 -14.12 10.52 -3.03
CA LEU A 288 -14.52 11.89 -2.72
C LEU A 288 -13.73 12.38 -1.52
N MET A 289 -12.76 13.26 -1.77
CA MET A 289 -11.78 13.73 -0.78
C MET A 289 -12.31 14.95 -0.03
N ALA A 290 -12.65 14.79 1.24
CA ALA A 290 -13.06 15.90 2.11
C ALA A 290 -11.85 16.60 2.76
N VAL A 291 -10.88 15.84 3.27
CA VAL A 291 -9.63 16.36 3.87
C VAL A 291 -8.44 15.64 3.26
N ASN A 292 -7.44 16.42 2.86
CA ASN A 292 -6.10 15.95 2.50
C ASN A 292 -5.10 17.00 2.96
N ILE A 293 -4.48 16.78 4.12
CA ILE A 293 -3.56 17.75 4.74
C ILE A 293 -2.40 18.15 3.80
N PHE A 294 -1.98 17.25 2.90
CA PHE A 294 -0.87 17.48 1.95
C PHE A 294 -1.25 18.40 0.79
N LEU A 295 -2.54 18.75 0.68
CA LEU A 295 -3.08 19.73 -0.29
C LEU A 295 -3.74 20.90 0.45
N ASP A 296 -4.52 20.62 1.50
CA ASP A 296 -5.26 21.62 2.28
C ASP A 296 -4.37 22.46 3.20
N GLY A 297 -3.16 21.94 3.53
CA GLY A 297 -2.27 22.53 4.53
C GLY A 297 -2.58 22.06 5.96
N ASN A 298 -1.81 22.55 6.91
CA ASN A 298 -1.94 22.17 8.32
C ASN A 298 -3.32 22.56 8.90
N THR A 299 -3.86 21.68 9.74
CA THR A 299 -5.21 21.85 10.32
C THR A 299 -5.24 22.95 11.39
N LEU A 300 -4.18 23.09 12.19
CA LEU A 300 -4.14 23.94 13.37
C LEU A 300 -3.33 25.23 13.18
N GLN A 301 -2.70 25.42 12.03
CA GLN A 301 -1.86 26.59 11.74
C GLN A 301 -1.84 26.88 10.25
N ASN A 302 -1.57 28.14 9.89
CA ASN A 302 -1.45 28.52 8.50
C ASN A 302 -0.20 27.91 7.87
N SER A 303 -0.37 27.29 6.72
CA SER A 303 0.72 26.73 5.90
C SER A 303 0.41 26.85 4.42
N ARG A 304 1.32 26.42 3.55
CA ARG A 304 1.06 26.32 2.11
C ARG A 304 -0.07 25.34 1.84
N SER A 305 -0.92 25.66 0.86
CA SER A 305 -2.02 24.82 0.43
C SER A 305 -2.37 25.08 -1.03
N VAL A 306 -3.10 24.15 -1.64
CA VAL A 306 -3.65 24.28 -3.00
C VAL A 306 -5.11 23.89 -3.00
N ALA A 307 -5.85 24.31 -4.05
CA ALA A 307 -7.25 23.95 -4.20
C ALA A 307 -7.39 22.51 -4.67
N LYS A 308 -7.64 21.58 -3.73
CA LYS A 308 -7.80 20.16 -4.06
C LYS A 308 -9.02 19.88 -4.94
N ASN A 309 -8.94 18.83 -5.74
CA ASN A 309 -10.09 18.23 -6.41
C ASN A 309 -10.80 17.28 -5.44
N VAL A 310 -12.13 17.40 -5.35
CA VAL A 310 -12.93 16.50 -4.51
C VAL A 310 -13.01 15.11 -5.13
N PRO A 311 -13.42 14.94 -6.41
CA PRO A 311 -13.35 13.64 -7.05
C PRO A 311 -11.93 13.35 -7.54
N VAL A 312 -11.37 12.23 -7.11
CA VAL A 312 -10.08 11.68 -7.57
C VAL A 312 -10.27 10.21 -7.89
N GLY A 313 -9.70 9.75 -8.99
CA GLY A 313 -9.78 8.36 -9.42
C GLY A 313 -8.42 7.78 -9.73
N ASP A 314 -8.26 6.49 -9.42
CA ASP A 314 -7.09 5.69 -9.77
C ASP A 314 -7.49 4.54 -10.69
N LEU A 315 -6.67 4.29 -11.70
CA LEU A 315 -6.64 3.02 -12.44
C LEU A 315 -5.40 2.25 -12.01
N LEU A 316 -5.54 0.96 -11.79
CA LEU A 316 -4.44 0.11 -11.37
C LEU A 316 -4.34 -1.15 -12.23
N ILE A 317 -3.12 -1.63 -12.41
CA ILE A 317 -2.80 -2.89 -13.07
C ILE A 317 -1.58 -3.51 -12.38
N GLY A 318 -1.56 -4.82 -12.26
CA GLY A 318 -0.42 -5.47 -11.62
C GLY A 318 -0.41 -6.97 -11.77
N ALA A 319 0.58 -7.57 -11.12
CA ALA A 319 0.77 -9.00 -11.05
C ALA A 319 1.39 -9.39 -9.73
N GLU A 320 1.06 -10.57 -9.24
CA GLU A 320 1.64 -11.16 -8.04
C GLU A 320 2.12 -12.58 -8.31
N LEU A 321 3.16 -12.97 -7.60
CA LEU A 321 3.66 -14.33 -7.53
C LEU A 321 3.82 -14.70 -6.05
N PHE A 322 3.36 -15.88 -5.67
CA PHE A 322 3.58 -16.38 -4.31
C PHE A 322 3.97 -17.86 -4.28
N CYS A 323 4.71 -18.22 -3.25
CA CYS A 323 4.98 -19.58 -2.86
C CYS A 323 4.29 -19.84 -1.52
N GLN A 324 3.46 -20.84 -1.48
CA GLN A 324 2.42 -21.13 -0.50
C GLN A 324 2.73 -20.72 0.96
N ASP A 325 3.88 -21.06 1.50
CA ASP A 325 4.24 -20.88 2.90
C ASP A 325 5.46 -19.98 3.12
N ARG A 326 5.96 -19.29 2.09
CA ARG A 326 7.25 -18.62 2.19
C ARG A 326 7.23 -17.15 1.84
N PHE A 327 6.77 -16.81 0.64
CA PHE A 327 6.83 -15.45 0.19
C PHE A 327 5.68 -15.11 -0.77
N ARG A 328 5.40 -13.84 -0.85
CA ARG A 328 4.57 -13.19 -1.86
C ARG A 328 5.31 -11.97 -2.37
N ILE A 329 5.35 -11.77 -3.66
CA ILE A 329 5.94 -10.61 -4.32
C ILE A 329 4.92 -10.08 -5.31
N GLY A 330 4.65 -8.78 -5.26
CA GLY A 330 3.72 -8.10 -6.15
C GLY A 330 4.34 -6.88 -6.81
N PHE A 331 3.82 -6.54 -7.97
CA PHE A 331 4.08 -5.28 -8.66
C PHE A 331 2.75 -4.66 -9.10
N THR A 332 2.56 -3.39 -8.78
CA THR A 332 1.37 -2.60 -9.15
C THR A 332 1.80 -1.33 -9.87
N GLY A 333 1.16 -1.00 -10.98
CA GLY A 333 1.21 0.31 -11.61
C GLY A 333 -0.09 1.05 -11.37
N VAL A 334 -0.03 2.33 -11.03
CA VAL A 334 -1.18 3.20 -10.76
C VAL A 334 -1.14 4.43 -11.65
N LEU A 335 -2.28 4.79 -12.22
CA LEU A 335 -2.54 6.06 -12.89
C LEU A 335 -3.59 6.82 -12.08
N ARG A 336 -3.19 7.94 -11.47
CA ARG A 336 -4.02 8.80 -10.62
C ARG A 336 -4.46 10.05 -11.36
N SER A 337 -5.74 10.35 -11.34
CA SER A 337 -6.26 11.62 -11.87
C SER A 337 -5.73 12.82 -11.07
N PRO A 338 -5.75 14.06 -11.63
CA PRO A 338 -5.28 15.25 -10.92
C PRO A 338 -5.91 15.40 -9.54
N GLU A 339 -5.09 15.59 -8.51
CA GLU A 339 -5.52 15.74 -7.12
C GLU A 339 -5.82 17.20 -6.75
N PHE A 340 -5.32 18.18 -7.52
CA PHE A 340 -5.57 19.61 -7.30
C PHE A 340 -5.74 20.35 -8.63
N ARG A 341 -6.34 21.55 -8.59
CA ARG A 341 -6.84 22.27 -9.78
C ARG A 341 -5.73 22.65 -10.76
N GLU A 342 -4.59 23.07 -10.24
CA GLU A 342 -3.45 23.54 -11.05
C GLU A 342 -2.54 22.41 -11.49
N GLN A 343 -2.82 21.16 -11.12
CA GLN A 343 -2.06 19.99 -11.54
C GLN A 343 -2.23 19.71 -13.03
N HIS A 344 -1.14 19.69 -13.76
CA HIS A 344 -1.13 19.44 -15.20
C HIS A 344 -1.06 17.93 -15.51
N GLY A 345 -2.25 17.32 -15.66
CA GLY A 345 -2.40 15.91 -16.05
C GLY A 345 -2.30 14.93 -14.88
N PRO A 346 -2.52 13.64 -15.17
CA PRO A 346 -2.47 12.58 -14.18
C PRO A 346 -1.04 12.29 -13.72
N ASP A 347 -0.91 11.66 -12.55
CA ASP A 347 0.33 11.11 -12.07
C ASP A 347 0.36 9.59 -12.23
N THR A 348 1.56 9.05 -12.41
CA THR A 348 1.81 7.62 -12.44
C THR A 348 2.84 7.26 -11.39
N PHE A 349 2.61 6.18 -10.69
CA PHE A 349 3.59 5.58 -9.80
C PHE A 349 3.43 4.06 -9.83
N GLY A 350 4.44 3.36 -9.35
CA GLY A 350 4.40 1.92 -9.21
C GLY A 350 4.71 1.50 -7.78
N GLY A 351 4.24 0.32 -7.39
CA GLY A 351 4.51 -0.30 -6.11
C GLY A 351 5.15 -1.66 -6.27
N VAL A 352 6.07 -1.97 -5.38
CA VAL A 352 6.63 -3.32 -5.19
C VAL A 352 6.30 -3.74 -3.78
N THR A 353 5.75 -4.92 -3.63
CA THR A 353 5.48 -5.53 -2.34
C THR A 353 6.23 -6.84 -2.20
N ALA A 354 6.71 -7.12 -1.01
CA ALA A 354 7.31 -8.40 -0.69
C ALA A 354 6.89 -8.82 0.72
N SER A 355 6.44 -10.06 0.88
CA SER A 355 6.14 -10.57 2.20
C SER A 355 6.69 -11.97 2.42
N PHE A 356 7.07 -12.26 3.65
CA PHE A 356 7.76 -13.49 4.03
C PHE A 356 7.23 -14.02 5.37
N ASN A 357 7.00 -15.32 5.45
CA ASN A 357 6.69 -15.99 6.71
C ASN A 357 7.96 -16.31 7.52
N PHE A 358 7.86 -16.25 8.84
CA PHE A 358 8.94 -16.62 9.76
C PHE A 358 8.41 -17.11 11.12
#